data_d3288b5f148c98eb441edf7355ae3cb8
#
_entry.id   d3288b5f148c98eb441edf7355ae3cb8
#
_cell.length_a   1.000
_cell.length_b   1.000
_cell.length_c   1.000
_cell.angle_alpha   90.00
_cell.angle_beta   90.00
_cell.angle_gamma   90.00
#
_symmetry.space_group_name_H-M   'P 1'
#
loop_
_entity.id
_entity.type
_entity.pdbx_description
1 polymer ?
#
loop_
_entity_poly.entity_id
_entity_poly.type
_entity_poly.pdbx_seq_one_letter_code
_entity_poly.pdbx_strand_id
1 'polypeptide(L)'
;KAIRRQRQMCIRDSARSLWDTALAKMDVSGGTDEQKVIFYTSLYHTMIDPRIYTDVDGQYMGADRKAHKSDTFTKRTIFIGWDVFRSQMPLQTIINPVLVNDLLKSLTTMAEESGREYYERWELLNAYSGCMLGNPAISVLADAYAKGICSLDMEKAYRYADKTSRMFGNAELGYTPNPQSISKTLEYAYTEWCMSQLAKSLGKQEDAVYYAKLAQSYRNLYDAEKHSFRPREANGRFEAWPEEGKLKEWYGCMECNELQQGWFVPHDIPGMVELMGGTERVIADLDTMFDKTPTDFLWNAYYNHANEPVHHVPFLYNHLGQPWKTQKWSRFICDKAYKNKVEGLVGNEDVGQMSAWYVLAACGLYPVCPGDTRYEISSPVFEKTEIQVGE
;
A
#
# COMPACT_ATOMS: atom_id res chain seq x y z
N LYS A 1 37.97 31.42 -1.70
CA LYS A 1 37.51 30.36 -2.63
C LYS A 1 37.87 28.96 -2.12
N ALA A 2 39.09 28.72 -1.59
CA ALA A 2 39.54 27.40 -1.09
C ALA A 2 38.68 26.90 0.06
N ILE A 3 38.41 27.70 1.11
CA ILE A 3 37.57 27.35 2.26
C ILE A 3 36.13 26.99 1.84
N ARG A 4 35.58 27.68 0.86
CA ARG A 4 34.22 27.38 0.34
C ARG A 4 34.19 26.04 -0.39
N ARG A 5 35.23 25.72 -1.18
CA ARG A 5 35.37 24.41 -1.83
C ARG A 5 35.52 23.28 -0.80
N GLN A 6 36.34 23.48 0.22
CA GLN A 6 36.57 22.50 1.28
C GLN A 6 35.28 22.23 2.06
N ARG A 7 34.51 23.26 2.43
CA ARG A 7 33.18 23.07 3.09
C ARG A 7 32.20 22.30 2.19
N GLN A 8 32.16 22.63 0.89
CA GLN A 8 31.30 21.90 -0.05
C GLN A 8 31.70 20.43 -0.20
N MET A 9 33.00 20.11 -0.17
CA MET A 9 33.49 18.72 -0.19
C MET A 9 33.07 17.99 1.09
N CYS A 10 33.25 18.57 2.27
CA CYS A 10 32.87 17.98 3.56
C CYS A 10 31.37 17.71 3.63
N ILE A 11 30.52 18.65 3.19
CA ILE A 11 29.06 18.46 3.16
C ILE A 11 28.68 17.31 2.22
N ARG A 12 29.27 17.26 1.03
CA ARG A 12 29.02 16.18 0.08
C ARG A 12 29.45 14.82 0.62
N ASP A 13 30.63 14.76 1.23
CA ASP A 13 31.18 13.52 1.77
C ASP A 13 30.35 13.01 2.96
N SER A 14 29.88 13.94 3.83
CA SER A 14 28.98 13.61 4.93
C SER A 14 27.62 13.11 4.42
N ALA A 15 27.03 13.79 3.45
CA ALA A 15 25.76 13.37 2.84
C ALA A 15 25.89 12.00 2.17
N ARG A 16 26.99 11.78 1.44
CA ARG A 16 27.27 10.49 0.81
C ARG A 16 27.39 9.37 1.85
N SER A 17 28.15 9.60 2.92
CA SER A 17 28.31 8.61 4.00
C SER A 17 26.97 8.24 4.65
N LEU A 18 26.08 9.22 4.87
CA LEU A 18 24.75 8.96 5.42
C LEU A 18 23.89 8.10 4.47
N TRP A 19 23.92 8.40 3.17
CA TRP A 19 23.20 7.62 2.17
C TRP A 19 23.81 6.22 1.98
N ASP A 20 25.14 6.11 1.97
CA ASP A 20 25.82 4.81 1.90
C ASP A 20 25.41 3.92 3.08
N THR A 21 25.29 4.48 4.29
CA THR A 21 24.80 3.77 5.48
C THR A 21 23.32 3.38 5.35
N ALA A 22 22.48 4.28 4.87
CA ALA A 22 21.05 4.00 4.71
C ALA A 22 20.79 2.91 3.67
N LEU A 23 21.48 2.98 2.52
CA LEU A 23 21.33 2.00 1.43
C LEU A 23 21.94 0.64 1.78
N ALA A 24 22.97 0.59 2.65
CA ALA A 24 23.59 -0.66 3.10
C ALA A 24 22.66 -1.55 3.95
N LYS A 25 21.45 -1.10 4.28
CA LYS A 25 20.43 -1.95 4.91
C LYS A 25 19.97 -3.10 4.01
N MET A 26 20.16 -2.97 2.70
CA MET A 26 19.94 -4.04 1.75
C MET A 26 21.16 -4.16 0.82
N ASP A 27 21.72 -5.34 0.73
CA ASP A 27 22.82 -5.63 -0.17
C ASP A 27 22.45 -6.72 -1.17
N VAL A 28 22.80 -6.51 -2.45
CA VAL A 28 22.49 -7.43 -3.53
C VAL A 28 23.72 -7.82 -4.31
N SER A 29 23.82 -9.11 -4.64
CA SER A 29 24.90 -9.64 -5.47
C SER A 29 24.39 -10.53 -6.59
N GLY A 30 25.16 -10.67 -7.65
CA GLY A 30 24.67 -11.20 -8.93
C GLY A 30 23.93 -10.14 -9.75
N GLY A 31 23.20 -10.55 -10.76
CA GLY A 31 22.52 -9.64 -11.69
C GLY A 31 23.47 -8.77 -12.52
N THR A 32 22.92 -7.86 -13.32
CA THR A 32 23.68 -6.90 -14.12
C THR A 32 23.92 -5.60 -13.36
N ASP A 33 24.91 -4.80 -13.81
CA ASP A 33 25.15 -3.47 -13.23
C ASP A 33 23.92 -2.55 -13.41
N GLU A 34 23.21 -2.66 -14.55
CA GLU A 34 21.96 -1.94 -14.78
C GLU A 34 20.88 -2.28 -13.75
N GLN A 35 20.69 -3.57 -13.47
CA GLN A 35 19.73 -4.02 -12.45
C GLN A 35 20.10 -3.51 -11.05
N LYS A 36 21.39 -3.47 -10.71
CA LYS A 36 21.85 -2.88 -9.44
C LYS A 36 21.58 -1.38 -9.37
N VAL A 37 21.79 -0.64 -10.45
CA VAL A 37 21.46 0.79 -10.51
C VAL A 37 19.97 1.01 -10.29
N ILE A 38 19.11 0.24 -10.96
CA ILE A 38 17.65 0.30 -10.77
C ILE A 38 17.29 -0.02 -9.31
N PHE A 39 17.87 -1.07 -8.73
CA PHE A 39 17.59 -1.48 -7.36
C PHE A 39 17.94 -0.41 -6.33
N TYR A 40 19.17 0.09 -6.34
CA TYR A 40 19.59 1.10 -5.37
C TYR A 40 18.93 2.47 -5.60
N THR A 41 18.59 2.81 -6.84
CA THR A 41 17.77 3.99 -7.13
C THR A 41 16.36 3.84 -6.56
N SER A 42 15.74 2.68 -6.76
CA SER A 42 14.44 2.37 -6.17
C SER A 42 14.49 2.37 -4.64
N LEU A 43 15.48 1.74 -4.05
CA LEU A 43 15.68 1.75 -2.59
C LEU A 43 15.85 3.18 -2.06
N TYR A 44 16.62 4.02 -2.74
CA TYR A 44 16.76 5.44 -2.41
C TYR A 44 15.41 6.17 -2.45
N HIS A 45 14.59 5.98 -3.48
CA HIS A 45 13.26 6.59 -3.57
C HIS A 45 12.37 6.21 -2.38
N THR A 46 12.44 4.97 -1.90
CA THR A 46 11.65 4.53 -0.74
C THR A 46 12.04 5.20 0.57
N MET A 47 13.18 5.90 0.62
CA MET A 47 13.71 6.57 1.81
C MET A 47 13.51 8.09 1.80
N ILE A 48 12.93 8.66 0.74
CA ILE A 48 12.68 10.11 0.65
C ILE A 48 11.46 10.51 1.49
N ASP A 49 10.40 9.72 1.41
CA ASP A 49 9.15 9.96 2.14
C ASP A 49 8.78 8.72 3.00
N PRO A 50 8.09 8.95 4.13
CA PRO A 50 7.61 10.21 4.70
C PRO A 50 8.76 11.04 5.29
N ARG A 51 8.83 12.30 4.84
CA ARG A 51 9.93 13.20 5.22
C ARG A 51 9.78 13.75 6.63
N ILE A 52 10.90 14.22 7.18
CA ILE A 52 10.95 14.86 8.49
C ILE A 52 10.24 16.22 8.42
N TYR A 53 9.37 16.48 9.39
CA TYR A 53 8.61 17.73 9.55
C TYR A 53 8.99 18.51 10.82
N THR A 54 9.85 17.95 11.66
CA THR A 54 10.42 18.66 12.82
C THR A 54 11.63 19.47 12.42
N ASP A 55 11.80 20.62 13.08
CA ASP A 55 13.07 21.34 13.11
C ASP A 55 14.13 20.58 13.92
N VAL A 56 15.37 21.03 13.86
CA VAL A 56 16.52 20.38 14.54
C VAL A 56 16.39 20.33 16.07
N ASP A 57 15.59 21.19 16.66
CA ASP A 57 15.31 21.25 18.10
C ASP A 57 14.03 20.48 18.50
N GLY A 58 13.42 19.75 17.55
CA GLY A 58 12.21 18.97 17.74
C GLY A 58 10.89 19.76 17.62
N GLN A 59 10.94 21.06 17.30
CA GLN A 59 9.73 21.85 17.08
C GLN A 59 9.07 21.55 15.73
N TYR A 60 7.75 21.65 15.67
CA TYR A 60 6.95 21.53 14.46
C TYR A 60 5.63 22.30 14.57
N MET A 61 5.02 22.62 13.43
CA MET A 61 3.69 23.23 13.39
C MET A 61 2.62 22.13 13.49
N GLY A 62 1.79 22.18 14.53
CA GLY A 62 0.68 21.25 14.73
C GLY A 62 -0.48 21.45 13.77
N ALA A 63 -1.39 20.47 13.67
CA ALA A 63 -2.62 20.57 12.90
C ALA A 63 -3.59 21.62 13.48
N ASP A 64 -3.42 22.02 14.72
CA ASP A 64 -4.10 23.15 15.39
C ASP A 64 -3.47 24.51 15.09
N ARG A 65 -2.46 24.57 14.23
CA ARG A 65 -1.69 25.75 13.86
C ARG A 65 -0.91 26.40 15.02
N LYS A 66 -0.54 25.62 16.01
CA LYS A 66 0.34 26.03 17.09
C LYS A 66 1.70 25.36 16.96
N ALA A 67 2.73 25.99 17.54
CA ALA A 67 4.04 25.37 17.68
C ALA A 67 3.99 24.29 18.77
N HIS A 68 4.42 23.11 18.43
CA HIS A 68 4.59 21.96 19.33
C HIS A 68 6.04 21.53 19.35
N LYS A 69 6.40 20.69 20.29
CA LYS A 69 7.71 20.04 20.37
C LYS A 69 7.55 18.58 20.70
N SER A 70 8.29 17.73 20.02
CA SER A 70 8.42 16.31 20.32
C SER A 70 9.87 15.96 20.66
N ASP A 71 10.06 15.30 21.81
CA ASP A 71 11.35 14.71 22.23
C ASP A 71 11.32 13.17 22.15
N THR A 72 10.18 12.57 21.74
CA THR A 72 9.95 11.12 21.79
C THR A 72 9.76 10.47 20.41
N PHE A 73 9.57 11.27 19.36
CA PHE A 73 9.46 10.80 17.97
C PHE A 73 9.76 11.96 17.00
N THR A 74 10.14 11.63 15.80
CA THR A 74 10.31 12.58 14.70
C THR A 74 8.95 12.79 14.01
N LYS A 75 8.40 14.01 14.06
CA LYS A 75 7.18 14.31 13.29
C LYS A 75 7.47 14.17 11.82
N ARG A 76 6.66 13.37 11.12
CA ARG A 76 6.76 13.11 9.69
C ARG A 76 5.56 13.61 8.94
N THR A 77 5.72 13.87 7.65
CA THR A 77 4.68 14.32 6.73
C THR A 77 4.85 13.65 5.37
N ILE A 78 3.86 13.82 4.52
CA ILE A 78 3.71 13.20 3.21
C ILE A 78 3.37 11.71 3.36
N PHE A 79 2.10 11.49 3.65
CA PHE A 79 1.50 10.17 3.68
C PHE A 79 0.40 10.08 2.62
N ILE A 80 0.73 9.65 1.39
CA ILE A 80 -0.25 9.35 0.35
C ILE A 80 -0.73 7.91 0.52
N GLY A 81 -1.59 7.76 1.56
CA GLY A 81 -1.88 6.46 2.15
C GLY A 81 -2.44 5.44 1.19
N TRP A 82 -3.32 5.84 0.25
CA TRP A 82 -3.94 4.94 -0.73
C TRP A 82 -2.93 4.09 -1.51
N ASP A 83 -1.73 4.63 -1.72
CA ASP A 83 -0.65 3.96 -2.45
C ASP A 83 0.30 3.25 -1.50
N VAL A 84 0.90 3.97 -0.55
CA VAL A 84 2.07 3.51 0.22
C VAL A 84 1.79 2.34 1.18
N PHE A 85 0.54 2.08 1.56
CA PHE A 85 0.22 0.96 2.44
C PHE A 85 0.51 -0.40 1.78
N ARG A 86 0.56 -0.47 0.44
CA ARG A 86 0.64 -1.72 -0.34
C ARG A 86 2.03 -2.35 -0.32
N SER A 87 3.09 -1.53 -0.51
CA SER A 87 4.48 -2.02 -0.56
C SER A 87 5.43 -1.15 0.24
N GLN A 88 5.30 0.18 0.15
CA GLN A 88 6.24 1.12 0.77
C GLN A 88 6.29 0.95 2.29
N MET A 89 5.15 1.01 2.98
CA MET A 89 5.12 0.84 4.44
C MET A 89 5.50 -0.58 4.87
N PRO A 90 5.04 -1.66 4.24
CA PRO A 90 5.53 -3.01 4.51
C PRO A 90 7.05 -3.17 4.35
N LEU A 91 7.68 -2.56 3.33
CA LEU A 91 9.13 -2.54 3.19
C LEU A 91 9.79 -1.80 4.36
N GLN A 92 9.27 -0.62 4.73
CA GLN A 92 9.81 0.16 5.86
C GLN A 92 9.68 -0.57 7.20
N THR A 93 8.65 -1.42 7.38
CA THR A 93 8.56 -2.26 8.60
C THR A 93 9.75 -3.22 8.74
N ILE A 94 10.38 -3.60 7.64
CA ILE A 94 11.54 -4.50 7.63
C ILE A 94 12.84 -3.71 7.85
N ILE A 95 13.07 -2.66 7.04
CA ILE A 95 14.35 -1.97 6.98
C ILE A 95 14.44 -0.72 7.86
N ASN A 96 13.30 -0.18 8.29
CA ASN A 96 13.27 1.07 9.06
C ASN A 96 12.05 1.17 10.00
N PRO A 97 11.91 0.26 10.98
CA PRO A 97 10.72 0.21 11.86
C PRO A 97 10.52 1.50 12.67
N VAL A 98 11.60 2.23 13.00
CA VAL A 98 11.52 3.52 13.69
C VAL A 98 10.77 4.55 12.85
N LEU A 99 11.01 4.61 11.53
CA LEU A 99 10.29 5.49 10.63
C LEU A 99 8.78 5.20 10.63
N VAL A 100 8.39 3.92 10.64
CA VAL A 100 6.97 3.53 10.68
C VAL A 100 6.32 3.95 11.99
N ASN A 101 6.99 3.76 13.13
CA ASN A 101 6.53 4.25 14.42
C ASN A 101 6.37 5.78 14.44
N ASP A 102 7.36 6.50 13.92
CA ASP A 102 7.32 7.95 13.83
C ASP A 102 6.15 8.44 12.96
N LEU A 103 5.88 7.77 11.84
CA LEU A 103 4.74 8.08 10.99
C LEU A 103 3.41 7.84 11.71
N LEU A 104 3.23 6.68 12.36
CA LEU A 104 2.00 6.37 13.08
C LEU A 104 1.76 7.34 14.25
N LYS A 105 2.80 7.71 15.00
CA LYS A 105 2.76 8.76 16.02
C LYS A 105 2.39 10.11 15.41
N SER A 106 2.93 10.43 14.25
CA SER A 106 2.63 11.66 13.52
C SER A 106 1.17 11.76 13.11
N LEU A 107 0.60 10.67 12.55
CA LEU A 107 -0.81 10.61 12.16
C LEU A 107 -1.74 10.66 13.38
N THR A 108 -1.39 9.94 14.47
CA THR A 108 -2.17 9.93 15.71
C THR A 108 -2.17 11.32 16.37
N THR A 109 -1.00 11.97 16.44
CA THR A 109 -0.86 13.33 16.98
C THR A 109 -1.63 14.34 16.13
N MET A 110 -1.59 14.22 14.79
CA MET A 110 -2.37 15.08 13.91
C MET A 110 -3.89 14.93 14.14
N ALA A 111 -4.37 13.70 14.32
CA ALA A 111 -5.77 13.45 14.64
C ALA A 111 -6.21 14.09 15.97
N GLU A 112 -5.33 14.09 16.98
CA GLU A 112 -5.54 14.73 18.28
C GLU A 112 -5.51 16.26 18.17
N GLU A 113 -4.42 16.84 17.62
CA GLU A 113 -4.21 18.27 17.49
C GLU A 113 -5.32 18.96 16.66
N SER A 114 -5.79 18.31 15.60
CA SER A 114 -6.89 18.82 14.78
C SER A 114 -8.26 18.76 15.47
N GLY A 115 -8.38 18.02 16.58
CA GLY A 115 -9.64 17.71 17.25
C GLY A 115 -10.58 16.79 16.44
N ARG A 116 -10.12 16.27 15.31
CA ARG A 116 -10.92 15.38 14.46
C ARG A 116 -11.01 13.97 15.01
N GLU A 117 -9.96 13.49 15.65
CA GLU A 117 -9.89 12.17 16.28
C GLU A 117 -10.16 11.01 15.29
N TYR A 118 -9.81 11.18 14.02
CA TYR A 118 -9.80 10.14 13.00
C TYR A 118 -8.58 10.28 12.09
N TYR A 119 -8.14 9.18 11.48
CA TYR A 119 -6.97 9.15 10.61
C TYR A 119 -7.26 9.71 9.22
N GLU A 120 -6.33 10.54 8.72
CA GLU A 120 -6.34 11.01 7.34
C GLU A 120 -5.86 9.89 6.41
N ARG A 121 -6.40 9.86 5.20
CA ARG A 121 -6.02 8.92 4.13
C ARG A 121 -4.91 9.45 3.22
N TRP A 122 -4.76 10.77 3.17
CA TRP A 122 -3.80 11.46 2.30
C TRP A 122 -3.32 12.74 2.97
N GLU A 123 -2.30 12.59 3.81
CA GLU A 123 -1.75 13.68 4.62
C GLU A 123 -0.65 14.43 3.86
N LEU A 124 -0.76 15.74 3.76
CA LEU A 124 0.24 16.64 3.19
C LEU A 124 0.51 17.79 4.14
N LEU A 125 1.77 17.94 4.58
CA LEU A 125 2.24 19.04 5.43
C LEU A 125 1.36 19.24 6.68
N ASN A 126 1.03 18.12 7.35
CA ASN A 126 0.21 18.07 8.55
C ASN A 126 -1.24 18.58 8.34
N ALA A 127 -1.78 18.40 7.13
CA ALA A 127 -3.13 18.81 6.77
C ALA A 127 -3.98 17.65 6.20
N TYR A 128 -5.29 17.73 6.47
CA TYR A 128 -6.29 16.81 5.93
C TYR A 128 -6.66 17.23 4.51
N SER A 129 -6.28 16.45 3.52
CA SER A 129 -6.66 16.69 2.12
C SER A 129 -7.97 15.99 1.74
N GLY A 130 -8.27 14.85 2.35
CA GLY A 130 -9.38 13.98 1.98
C GLY A 130 -9.25 13.38 0.58
N CYS A 131 -8.05 13.46 -0.02
CA CYS A 131 -7.80 12.93 -1.36
C CYS A 131 -7.87 11.40 -1.38
N MET A 132 -8.20 10.82 -2.54
CA MET A 132 -8.37 9.38 -2.77
C MET A 132 -9.39 8.71 -1.82
N LEU A 133 -9.20 7.42 -1.53
CA LEU A 133 -10.16 6.61 -0.77
C LEU A 133 -9.45 5.57 0.10
N GLY A 134 -10.23 4.67 0.71
CA GLY A 134 -9.71 3.70 1.67
C GLY A 134 -9.46 4.28 3.06
N ASN A 135 -9.03 3.43 3.98
CA ASN A 135 -8.57 3.80 5.32
C ASN A 135 -7.13 3.31 5.56
N PRO A 136 -6.15 3.74 4.74
CA PRO A 136 -4.82 3.14 4.67
C PRO A 136 -4.02 3.25 5.97
N ALA A 137 -4.23 4.27 6.78
CA ALA A 137 -3.58 4.40 8.09
C ALA A 137 -3.94 3.22 9.02
N ILE A 138 -5.14 2.65 8.89
CA ILE A 138 -5.56 1.45 9.64
C ILE A 138 -4.73 0.24 9.20
N SER A 139 -4.49 0.08 7.89
CA SER A 139 -3.64 -0.97 7.36
C SER A 139 -2.22 -0.88 7.92
N VAL A 140 -1.61 0.32 7.86
CA VAL A 140 -0.25 0.54 8.38
C VAL A 140 -0.18 0.29 9.89
N LEU A 141 -1.20 0.72 10.66
CA LEU A 141 -1.28 0.47 12.10
C LEU A 141 -1.38 -1.03 12.41
N ALA A 142 -2.25 -1.75 11.70
CA ALA A 142 -2.44 -3.18 11.91
C ALA A 142 -1.18 -3.99 11.53
N ASP A 143 -0.53 -3.64 10.41
CA ASP A 143 0.70 -4.29 9.96
C ASP A 143 1.86 -4.06 10.94
N ALA A 144 2.07 -2.81 11.37
CA ALA A 144 3.10 -2.47 12.35
C ALA A 144 2.85 -3.18 13.72
N TYR A 145 1.59 -3.20 14.17
CA TYR A 145 1.24 -3.87 15.43
C TYR A 145 1.45 -5.38 15.35
N ALA A 146 1.01 -6.03 14.26
CA ALA A 146 1.18 -7.46 14.05
C ALA A 146 2.66 -7.88 14.00
N LYS A 147 3.54 -7.00 13.53
CA LYS A 147 4.99 -7.18 13.47
C LYS A 147 5.73 -6.79 14.76
N GLY A 148 5.01 -6.33 15.79
CA GLY A 148 5.59 -5.99 17.10
C GLY A 148 6.40 -4.69 17.11
N ILE A 149 6.27 -3.82 16.10
CA ILE A 149 7.02 -2.57 15.98
C ILE A 149 6.25 -1.32 16.45
N CYS A 150 5.01 -1.48 16.88
CA CYS A 150 4.15 -0.36 17.25
C CYS A 150 4.35 0.04 18.71
N SER A 151 4.86 1.26 18.95
CA SER A 151 5.09 1.84 20.29
C SER A 151 4.20 3.06 20.58
N LEU A 152 2.90 2.94 20.22
CA LEU A 152 1.88 3.95 20.48
C LEU A 152 1.06 3.64 21.73
N ASP A 153 0.31 4.64 22.20
CA ASP A 153 -0.86 4.41 23.03
C ASP A 153 -1.92 3.70 22.18
N MET A 154 -1.97 2.37 22.27
CA MET A 154 -2.83 1.54 21.42
C MET A 154 -4.31 1.72 21.71
N GLU A 155 -4.72 2.11 22.93
CA GLU A 155 -6.12 2.42 23.22
C GLU A 155 -6.56 3.71 22.49
N LYS A 156 -5.71 4.73 22.45
CA LYS A 156 -5.95 5.97 21.68
C LYS A 156 -5.94 5.68 20.19
N ALA A 157 -4.92 4.99 19.68
CA ALA A 157 -4.77 4.67 18.28
C ALA A 157 -5.96 3.82 17.77
N TYR A 158 -6.37 2.82 18.54
CA TYR A 158 -7.55 2.00 18.23
C TYR A 158 -8.83 2.83 18.18
N ARG A 159 -9.06 3.71 19.16
CA ARG A 159 -10.24 4.57 19.19
C ARG A 159 -10.34 5.47 17.95
N TYR A 160 -9.22 6.01 17.48
CA TYR A 160 -9.18 6.84 16.27
C TYR A 160 -9.37 5.99 15.01
N ALA A 161 -8.82 4.78 14.97
CA ALA A 161 -9.03 3.82 13.89
C ALA A 161 -10.49 3.36 13.81
N ASP A 162 -11.12 3.05 14.95
CA ASP A 162 -12.55 2.71 15.05
C ASP A 162 -13.43 3.85 14.54
N LYS A 163 -13.18 5.08 15.00
CA LYS A 163 -13.89 6.26 14.51
C LYS A 163 -13.72 6.45 13.00
N THR A 164 -12.50 6.26 12.49
CA THR A 164 -12.22 6.34 11.05
C THR A 164 -13.05 5.33 10.27
N SER A 165 -13.04 4.07 10.68
CA SER A 165 -13.76 2.99 10.00
C SER A 165 -15.29 3.16 10.08
N ARG A 166 -15.82 3.69 11.20
CA ARG A 166 -17.26 3.99 11.31
C ARG A 166 -17.70 5.19 10.48
N MET A 167 -16.81 6.15 10.27
CA MET A 167 -17.10 7.32 9.40
C MET A 167 -16.98 6.99 7.91
N PHE A 168 -16.02 6.13 7.56
CA PHE A 168 -15.64 5.79 6.19
C PHE A 168 -15.55 4.27 6.06
N GLY A 169 -16.66 3.58 5.86
CA GLY A 169 -16.71 2.13 5.81
C GLY A 169 -18.02 1.60 5.26
N ASN A 170 -18.22 0.29 5.37
CA ASN A 170 -19.35 -0.41 4.77
C ASN A 170 -20.54 -0.64 5.74
N ALA A 171 -20.47 -0.08 6.95
CA ALA A 171 -21.38 -0.43 8.05
C ALA A 171 -22.87 -0.15 7.76
N GLU A 172 -23.18 0.94 7.05
CA GLU A 172 -24.56 1.41 6.90
C GLU A 172 -25.41 0.48 6.01
N LEU A 173 -24.87 0.08 4.86
CA LEU A 173 -25.59 -0.71 3.84
C LEU A 173 -24.95 -2.10 3.62
N GLY A 174 -23.85 -2.42 4.29
CA GLY A 174 -23.02 -3.57 3.97
C GLY A 174 -22.21 -3.38 2.66
N TYR A 175 -22.15 -2.17 2.14
CA TYR A 175 -21.32 -1.72 1.03
C TYR A 175 -21.35 -0.18 1.02
N THR A 176 -20.40 0.43 0.29
CA THR A 176 -20.38 1.88 0.06
C THR A 176 -21.01 2.18 -1.31
N PRO A 177 -22.07 3.02 -1.39
CA PRO A 177 -22.72 3.32 -2.66
C PRO A 177 -21.86 4.24 -3.56
N ASN A 178 -22.25 4.35 -4.83
CA ASN A 178 -21.65 5.31 -5.75
C ASN A 178 -21.59 6.75 -5.17
N PRO A 179 -20.59 7.55 -5.56
CA PRO A 179 -19.55 7.24 -6.56
C PRO A 179 -18.42 6.34 -6.01
N GLN A 180 -17.73 5.62 -6.90
CA GLN A 180 -16.63 4.68 -6.65
C GLN A 180 -17.00 3.51 -5.72
N SER A 181 -18.21 2.98 -5.88
CA SER A 181 -18.76 1.93 -5.02
C SER A 181 -17.87 0.69 -4.94
N ILE A 182 -17.29 0.22 -6.07
CA ILE A 182 -16.42 -0.96 -6.11
C ILE A 182 -15.14 -0.68 -5.32
N SER A 183 -14.37 0.33 -5.71
CA SER A 183 -13.10 0.64 -5.03
C SER A 183 -13.30 0.86 -3.53
N LYS A 184 -14.27 1.68 -3.14
CA LYS A 184 -14.55 1.96 -1.72
C LYS A 184 -14.93 0.71 -0.95
N THR A 185 -15.88 -0.07 -1.46
CA THR A 185 -16.35 -1.26 -0.75
C THR A 185 -15.25 -2.29 -0.54
N LEU A 186 -14.47 -2.57 -1.58
CA LEU A 186 -13.37 -3.54 -1.51
C LEU A 186 -12.27 -3.08 -0.56
N GLU A 187 -11.85 -1.82 -0.64
CA GLU A 187 -10.79 -1.30 0.22
C GLU A 187 -11.23 -1.12 1.69
N TYR A 188 -12.48 -0.73 1.92
CA TYR A 188 -13.01 -0.70 3.28
C TYR A 188 -13.17 -2.10 3.84
N ALA A 189 -13.64 -3.09 3.07
CA ALA A 189 -13.70 -4.48 3.53
C ALA A 189 -12.34 -5.01 3.98
N TYR A 190 -11.28 -4.68 3.24
CA TYR A 190 -9.92 -5.01 3.66
C TYR A 190 -9.50 -4.30 4.94
N THR A 191 -9.74 -3.00 5.07
CA THR A 191 -9.35 -2.28 6.30
C THR A 191 -10.25 -2.63 7.49
N GLU A 192 -11.49 -3.05 7.28
CA GLU A 192 -12.37 -3.65 8.30
C GLU A 192 -11.83 -5.00 8.76
N TRP A 193 -11.22 -5.81 7.86
CA TRP A 193 -10.48 -6.99 8.27
C TRP A 193 -9.27 -6.61 9.15
N CYS A 194 -8.50 -5.59 8.78
CA CYS A 194 -7.41 -5.08 9.61
C CYS A 194 -7.91 -4.67 11.01
N MET A 195 -9.05 -3.98 11.10
CA MET A 195 -9.69 -3.64 12.37
C MET A 195 -10.08 -4.87 13.17
N SER A 196 -10.61 -5.93 12.52
CA SER A 196 -10.95 -7.19 13.19
C SER A 196 -9.70 -7.85 13.82
N GLN A 197 -8.57 -7.90 13.08
CA GLN A 197 -7.32 -8.46 13.61
C GLN A 197 -6.78 -7.64 14.78
N LEU A 198 -6.79 -6.32 14.64
CA LEU A 198 -6.33 -5.39 15.67
C LEU A 198 -7.20 -5.49 16.93
N ALA A 199 -8.53 -5.49 16.79
CA ALA A 199 -9.48 -5.68 17.89
C ALA A 199 -9.27 -7.01 18.63
N LYS A 200 -9.09 -8.10 17.86
CA LYS A 200 -8.79 -9.42 18.42
C LYS A 200 -7.50 -9.41 19.24
N SER A 201 -6.45 -8.80 18.74
CA SER A 201 -5.15 -8.71 19.40
C SER A 201 -5.18 -7.84 20.66
N LEU A 202 -6.08 -6.86 20.71
CA LEU A 202 -6.31 -5.99 21.87
C LEU A 202 -7.39 -6.53 22.84
N GLY A 203 -7.92 -7.75 22.63
CA GLY A 203 -8.92 -8.37 23.48
C GLY A 203 -10.35 -7.82 23.34
N LYS A 204 -10.61 -7.00 22.33
CA LYS A 204 -11.92 -6.36 22.02
C LYS A 204 -12.79 -7.31 21.18
N GLN A 205 -13.32 -8.36 21.80
CA GLN A 205 -13.97 -9.48 21.09
C GLN A 205 -15.23 -9.06 20.32
N GLU A 206 -16.06 -8.19 20.86
CA GLU A 206 -17.28 -7.70 20.20
C GLU A 206 -16.94 -6.94 18.92
N ASP A 207 -15.96 -6.05 18.97
CA ASP A 207 -15.47 -5.32 17.81
C ASP A 207 -14.81 -6.26 16.80
N ALA A 208 -14.06 -7.27 17.26
CA ALA A 208 -13.45 -8.25 16.37
C ALA A 208 -14.48 -8.99 15.53
N VAL A 209 -15.61 -9.42 16.13
CA VAL A 209 -16.72 -10.06 15.43
C VAL A 209 -17.44 -9.08 14.50
N TYR A 210 -17.69 -7.86 14.98
CA TYR A 210 -18.33 -6.81 14.19
C TYR A 210 -17.55 -6.51 12.90
N TYR A 211 -16.26 -6.25 13.02
CA TYR A 211 -15.41 -5.94 11.88
C TYR A 211 -15.15 -7.15 10.96
N ALA A 212 -15.08 -8.38 11.51
CA ALA A 212 -14.99 -9.59 10.70
C ALA A 212 -16.22 -9.77 9.79
N LYS A 213 -17.40 -9.38 10.25
CA LYS A 213 -18.62 -9.38 9.43
C LYS A 213 -18.53 -8.32 8.31
N LEU A 214 -18.09 -7.11 8.63
CA LEU A 214 -17.94 -6.03 7.64
C LEU A 214 -16.88 -6.34 6.60
N ALA A 215 -15.81 -7.06 6.96
CA ALA A 215 -14.80 -7.54 6.02
C ALA A 215 -15.35 -8.41 4.88
N GLN A 216 -16.57 -8.94 5.01
CA GLN A 216 -17.27 -9.70 3.97
C GLN A 216 -18.14 -8.83 3.04
N SER A 217 -18.13 -7.52 3.23
CA SER A 217 -18.97 -6.56 2.46
C SER A 217 -18.72 -6.61 0.96
N TYR A 218 -17.52 -7.00 0.52
CA TYR A 218 -17.19 -7.16 -0.91
C TYR A 218 -18.18 -8.09 -1.64
N ARG A 219 -18.73 -9.11 -0.95
CA ARG A 219 -19.69 -10.07 -1.52
C ARG A 219 -20.99 -9.39 -1.99
N ASN A 220 -21.35 -8.27 -1.38
CA ASN A 220 -22.58 -7.54 -1.69
C ASN A 220 -22.54 -6.82 -3.05
N LEU A 221 -21.35 -6.64 -3.63
CA LEU A 221 -21.20 -6.02 -4.95
C LEU A 221 -21.02 -7.02 -6.08
N TYR A 222 -20.88 -8.32 -5.79
CA TYR A 222 -20.68 -9.31 -6.84
C TYR A 222 -21.98 -9.68 -7.53
N ASP A 223 -22.01 -9.53 -8.84
CA ASP A 223 -23.10 -9.96 -9.71
C ASP A 223 -22.76 -11.28 -10.40
N ALA A 224 -23.39 -12.35 -9.95
CA ALA A 224 -23.13 -13.69 -10.48
C ALA A 224 -23.53 -13.85 -11.97
N GLU A 225 -24.50 -13.06 -12.48
CA GLU A 225 -24.89 -13.11 -13.90
C GLU A 225 -23.82 -12.48 -14.80
N LYS A 226 -23.17 -11.43 -14.32
CA LYS A 226 -22.10 -10.73 -15.03
C LYS A 226 -20.71 -11.28 -14.70
N HIS A 227 -20.61 -12.12 -13.68
CA HIS A 227 -19.35 -12.59 -13.11
C HIS A 227 -18.37 -11.45 -12.81
N SER A 228 -18.86 -10.42 -12.13
CA SER A 228 -18.17 -9.14 -11.97
C SER A 228 -18.65 -8.43 -10.72
N PHE A 229 -17.78 -7.66 -10.12
CA PHE A 229 -18.21 -6.64 -9.18
C PHE A 229 -18.93 -5.53 -9.94
N ARG A 230 -20.04 -5.07 -9.39
CA ARG A 230 -20.83 -3.98 -9.98
C ARG A 230 -21.08 -2.91 -8.94
N PRO A 231 -20.99 -1.63 -9.31
CA PRO A 231 -21.31 -0.56 -8.38
C PRO A 231 -22.80 -0.57 -8.04
N ARG A 232 -23.11 -0.25 -6.79
CA ARG A 232 -24.47 -0.10 -6.30
C ARG A 232 -24.79 1.34 -5.93
N GLU A 233 -26.03 1.73 -6.18
CA GLU A 233 -26.62 2.96 -5.70
C GLU A 233 -27.12 2.81 -4.24
N ALA A 234 -27.35 3.94 -3.55
CA ALA A 234 -27.84 3.94 -2.18
C ALA A 234 -29.20 3.22 -2.00
N ASN A 235 -29.99 3.09 -3.06
CA ASN A 235 -31.25 2.33 -3.07
C ASN A 235 -31.07 0.82 -3.25
N GLY A 236 -29.84 0.30 -3.27
CA GLY A 236 -29.51 -1.10 -3.40
C GLY A 236 -29.48 -1.64 -4.84
N ARG A 237 -29.76 -0.84 -5.84
CA ARG A 237 -29.74 -1.28 -7.23
C ARG A 237 -28.32 -1.26 -7.78
N PHE A 238 -27.97 -2.24 -8.59
CA PHE A 238 -26.77 -2.18 -9.41
C PHE A 238 -26.91 -1.10 -10.47
N GLU A 239 -25.83 -0.36 -10.71
CA GLU A 239 -25.74 0.54 -11.85
C GLU A 239 -25.88 -0.25 -13.16
N ALA A 240 -26.36 0.40 -14.24
CA ALA A 240 -26.52 -0.24 -15.54
C ALA A 240 -25.18 -0.81 -16.03
N TRP A 241 -25.24 -2.03 -16.57
CA TRP A 241 -24.02 -2.67 -17.10
C TRP A 241 -23.57 -1.94 -18.37
N PRO A 242 -22.31 -1.48 -18.42
CA PRO A 242 -21.80 -0.74 -19.57
C PRO A 242 -21.53 -1.66 -20.77
N GLU A 243 -21.50 -1.10 -21.96
CA GLU A 243 -21.18 -1.85 -23.19
C GLU A 243 -19.75 -2.43 -23.17
N GLU A 244 -18.80 -1.68 -22.62
CA GLU A 244 -17.40 -2.09 -22.47
C GLU A 244 -17.21 -3.18 -21.40
N GLY A 245 -18.25 -3.49 -20.61
CA GLY A 245 -18.20 -4.48 -19.53
C GLY A 245 -17.19 -4.09 -18.47
N LYS A 246 -16.38 -5.08 -18.04
CA LYS A 246 -15.32 -4.90 -17.00
C LYS A 246 -14.24 -3.87 -17.37
N LEU A 247 -14.11 -3.52 -18.67
CA LEU A 247 -13.07 -2.61 -19.14
C LEU A 247 -13.50 -1.13 -19.08
N LYS A 248 -14.73 -0.85 -18.66
CA LYS A 248 -15.21 0.53 -18.52
C LYS A 248 -14.45 1.26 -17.41
N GLU A 249 -13.62 2.22 -17.79
CA GLU A 249 -12.94 3.07 -16.82
C GLU A 249 -13.94 3.87 -15.98
N TRP A 250 -13.61 4.07 -14.71
CA TRP A 250 -14.41 4.82 -13.73
C TRP A 250 -15.79 4.23 -13.41
N TYR A 251 -16.11 3.04 -13.90
CA TYR A 251 -17.35 2.34 -13.56
C TYR A 251 -17.28 1.79 -12.13
N GLY A 252 -17.65 2.61 -11.17
CA GLY A 252 -17.57 2.29 -9.74
C GLY A 252 -16.14 2.17 -9.18
N CYS A 253 -15.13 2.48 -9.97
CA CYS A 253 -13.73 2.38 -9.61
C CYS A 253 -13.06 3.76 -9.58
N MET A 254 -11.96 3.87 -8.84
CA MET A 254 -11.09 5.05 -8.79
C MET A 254 -9.86 4.81 -9.66
N GLU A 255 -9.67 5.62 -10.71
CA GLU A 255 -8.50 5.59 -11.61
C GLU A 255 -8.23 4.25 -12.28
N CYS A 256 -9.23 3.39 -12.39
CA CYS A 256 -9.12 2.07 -12.99
C CYS A 256 -10.50 1.57 -13.47
N ASN A 257 -10.54 0.35 -13.95
CA ASN A 257 -11.76 -0.37 -14.28
C ASN A 257 -11.96 -1.57 -13.34
N GLU A 258 -13.08 -2.27 -13.50
CA GLU A 258 -13.41 -3.41 -12.63
C GLU A 258 -12.47 -4.60 -12.83
N LEU A 259 -11.99 -4.83 -14.06
CA LEU A 259 -10.99 -5.89 -14.32
C LEU A 259 -9.71 -5.68 -13.50
N GLN A 260 -9.37 -4.46 -13.17
CA GLN A 260 -8.21 -4.09 -12.35
C GLN A 260 -8.54 -4.11 -10.86
N GLN A 261 -9.58 -3.40 -10.43
CA GLN A 261 -9.95 -3.27 -9.03
C GLN A 261 -10.53 -4.55 -8.43
N GLY A 262 -11.22 -5.37 -9.23
CA GLY A 262 -11.97 -6.55 -8.74
C GLY A 262 -11.12 -7.63 -8.07
N TRP A 263 -9.80 -7.58 -8.21
CA TRP A 263 -8.88 -8.48 -7.52
C TRP A 263 -8.55 -8.05 -6.08
N PHE A 264 -8.96 -6.86 -5.66
CA PHE A 264 -8.57 -6.32 -4.36
C PHE A 264 -9.42 -6.87 -3.21
N VAL A 265 -9.27 -8.16 -2.93
CA VAL A 265 -9.79 -8.85 -1.74
C VAL A 265 -8.63 -9.61 -1.06
N PRO A 266 -7.54 -8.93 -0.68
CA PRO A 266 -6.32 -9.60 -0.23
C PRO A 266 -6.49 -10.37 1.09
N HIS A 267 -7.46 -9.99 1.90
CA HIS A 267 -7.76 -10.58 3.20
C HIS A 267 -8.60 -11.86 3.13
N ASP A 268 -9.23 -12.15 2.00
CA ASP A 268 -10.07 -13.35 1.80
C ASP A 268 -9.99 -13.86 0.35
N ILE A 269 -8.76 -14.17 -0.10
CA ILE A 269 -8.52 -14.70 -1.45
C ILE A 269 -9.34 -15.99 -1.70
N PRO A 270 -9.42 -16.97 -0.76
CA PRO A 270 -10.26 -18.15 -0.99
C PRO A 270 -11.74 -17.81 -1.18
N GLY A 271 -12.29 -16.89 -0.39
CA GLY A 271 -13.67 -16.45 -0.54
C GLY A 271 -13.93 -15.67 -1.83
N MET A 272 -12.96 -14.89 -2.30
CA MET A 272 -13.00 -14.25 -3.63
C MET A 272 -13.00 -15.30 -4.75
N VAL A 273 -12.11 -16.29 -4.68
CA VAL A 273 -12.00 -17.36 -5.67
C VAL A 273 -13.30 -18.17 -5.75
N GLU A 274 -13.89 -18.52 -4.61
CA GLU A 274 -15.19 -19.18 -4.55
C GLU A 274 -16.28 -18.34 -5.23
N LEU A 275 -16.36 -17.06 -4.88
CA LEU A 275 -17.33 -16.10 -5.40
C LEU A 275 -17.23 -15.94 -6.92
N MET A 276 -16.01 -15.93 -7.46
CA MET A 276 -15.73 -15.79 -8.90
C MET A 276 -15.90 -17.08 -9.70
N GLY A 277 -16.29 -18.18 -9.07
CA GLY A 277 -16.60 -19.46 -9.76
C GLY A 277 -15.49 -20.49 -9.72
N GLY A 278 -14.54 -20.35 -8.80
CA GLY A 278 -13.51 -21.35 -8.49
C GLY A 278 -12.16 -21.11 -9.16
N THR A 279 -11.20 -21.91 -8.73
CA THR A 279 -9.77 -21.75 -9.05
C THR A 279 -9.48 -21.74 -10.55
N GLU A 280 -10.06 -22.67 -11.31
CA GLU A 280 -9.80 -22.78 -12.76
C GLU A 280 -10.25 -21.54 -13.53
N ARG A 281 -11.41 -20.99 -13.15
CA ARG A 281 -11.94 -19.78 -13.76
C ARG A 281 -11.08 -18.57 -13.43
N VAL A 282 -10.73 -18.39 -12.17
CA VAL A 282 -9.88 -17.28 -11.72
C VAL A 282 -8.51 -17.31 -12.41
N ILE A 283 -7.92 -18.51 -12.58
CA ILE A 283 -6.69 -18.68 -13.37
C ILE A 283 -6.89 -18.22 -14.83
N ALA A 284 -7.98 -18.64 -15.47
CA ALA A 284 -8.25 -18.28 -16.86
C ALA A 284 -8.47 -16.76 -17.03
N ASP A 285 -9.15 -16.12 -16.07
CA ASP A 285 -9.37 -14.66 -16.07
C ASP A 285 -8.06 -13.90 -15.86
N LEU A 286 -7.20 -14.35 -14.93
CA LEU A 286 -5.86 -13.78 -14.72
C LEU A 286 -4.96 -13.98 -15.95
N ASP A 287 -4.94 -15.17 -16.54
CA ASP A 287 -4.16 -15.47 -17.75
C ASP A 287 -4.60 -14.52 -18.89
N THR A 288 -5.91 -14.35 -19.08
CA THR A 288 -6.46 -13.42 -20.08
C THR A 288 -6.03 -11.99 -19.83
N MET A 289 -6.04 -11.54 -18.56
CA MET A 289 -5.59 -10.20 -18.19
C MET A 289 -4.12 -9.99 -18.55
N PHE A 290 -3.24 -10.91 -18.14
CA PHE A 290 -1.80 -10.79 -18.40
C PHE A 290 -1.43 -10.97 -19.87
N ASP A 291 -2.06 -11.91 -20.59
CA ASP A 291 -1.78 -12.14 -22.01
C ASP A 291 -2.18 -10.97 -22.90
N LYS A 292 -3.16 -10.17 -22.49
CA LYS A 292 -3.58 -8.94 -23.19
C LYS A 292 -2.84 -7.69 -22.75
N THR A 293 -2.05 -7.76 -21.68
CA THR A 293 -1.29 -6.62 -21.17
C THR A 293 -0.17 -6.24 -22.15
N PRO A 294 -0.04 -4.96 -22.53
CA PRO A 294 1.09 -4.47 -23.31
C PRO A 294 2.41 -4.74 -22.60
N THR A 295 3.42 -5.17 -23.33
CA THR A 295 4.74 -5.56 -22.77
C THR A 295 5.58 -4.40 -22.27
N ASP A 296 5.20 -3.17 -22.56
CA ASP A 296 5.83 -1.93 -22.05
C ASP A 296 5.26 -1.51 -20.69
N PHE A 297 4.14 -2.14 -20.25
CA PHE A 297 3.42 -1.85 -19.01
C PHE A 297 2.99 -0.39 -18.82
N LEU A 298 2.92 0.40 -19.89
CA LEU A 298 2.33 1.73 -19.84
C LEU A 298 0.82 1.63 -19.54
N TRP A 299 0.20 2.76 -19.28
CA TRP A 299 -1.23 2.83 -18.91
C TRP A 299 -2.10 2.05 -19.91
N ASN A 300 -2.87 1.10 -19.41
CA ASN A 300 -3.69 0.20 -20.21
C ASN A 300 -4.91 -0.33 -19.42
N ALA A 301 -5.85 -0.96 -20.12
CA ALA A 301 -7.10 -1.46 -19.52
C ALA A 301 -6.98 -2.86 -18.88
N TYR A 302 -5.84 -3.53 -18.97
CA TYR A 302 -5.59 -4.86 -18.42
C TYR A 302 -4.72 -4.76 -17.15
N TYR A 303 -3.63 -5.50 -17.03
CA TYR A 303 -2.73 -5.31 -15.91
C TYR A 303 -1.97 -3.99 -16.06
N ASN A 304 -2.42 -2.97 -15.35
CA ASN A 304 -1.87 -1.62 -15.42
C ASN A 304 -0.85 -1.38 -14.31
N HIS A 305 0.40 -1.81 -14.51
CA HIS A 305 1.45 -1.62 -13.49
C HIS A 305 1.73 -0.14 -13.17
N ALA A 306 1.30 0.76 -14.05
CA ALA A 306 1.43 2.20 -13.86
C ALA A 306 0.52 2.78 -12.77
N ASN A 307 -0.39 1.96 -12.17
CA ASN A 307 -1.27 2.37 -11.07
C ASN A 307 -1.42 1.26 -10.02
N GLU A 308 -1.59 1.62 -8.77
CA GLU A 308 -1.44 0.78 -7.59
C GLU A 308 -2.50 -0.31 -7.38
N PRO A 309 -3.77 -0.18 -7.82
CA PRO A 309 -4.81 -1.17 -7.55
C PRO A 309 -4.46 -2.61 -7.94
N VAL A 310 -3.56 -2.81 -8.91
CA VAL A 310 -3.17 -4.14 -9.42
C VAL A 310 -1.85 -4.67 -8.87
N HIS A 311 -1.14 -3.96 -8.03
CA HIS A 311 0.24 -4.30 -7.63
C HIS A 311 0.36 -5.68 -6.96
N HIS A 312 -0.69 -6.18 -6.30
CA HIS A 312 -0.72 -7.51 -5.67
C HIS A 312 -1.08 -8.64 -6.64
N VAL A 313 -1.67 -8.32 -7.80
CA VAL A 313 -2.27 -9.31 -8.73
C VAL A 313 -1.30 -10.37 -9.25
N PRO A 314 -0.02 -10.06 -9.60
CA PRO A 314 0.94 -11.07 -10.05
C PRO A 314 1.20 -12.19 -9.03
N PHE A 315 0.97 -11.91 -7.74
CA PHE A 315 1.24 -12.83 -6.64
C PHE A 315 0.04 -13.72 -6.29
N LEU A 316 -1.15 -13.46 -6.84
CA LEU A 316 -2.35 -14.26 -6.60
C LEU A 316 -2.22 -15.70 -7.09
N TYR A 317 -1.40 -15.95 -8.11
CA TYR A 317 -1.17 -17.31 -8.62
C TYR A 317 -0.57 -18.28 -7.58
N ASN A 318 0.14 -17.77 -6.55
CA ASN A 318 0.60 -18.60 -5.44
C ASN A 318 -0.57 -19.25 -4.70
N HIS A 319 -1.64 -18.49 -4.48
CA HIS A 319 -2.87 -18.97 -3.82
C HIS A 319 -3.71 -19.93 -4.69
N LEU A 320 -3.41 -19.97 -5.99
CA LEU A 320 -4.12 -20.80 -6.98
C LEU A 320 -3.34 -22.07 -7.36
N GLY A 321 -2.24 -22.37 -6.63
CA GLY A 321 -1.40 -23.53 -6.89
C GLY A 321 -0.55 -23.44 -8.17
N GLN A 322 -0.33 -22.23 -8.70
CA GLN A 322 0.48 -21.98 -9.90
C GLN A 322 1.65 -20.98 -9.64
N PRO A 323 2.53 -21.25 -8.65
CA PRO A 323 3.57 -20.30 -8.25
C PRO A 323 4.55 -19.94 -9.39
N TRP A 324 4.72 -20.81 -10.38
CA TRP A 324 5.54 -20.53 -11.56
C TRP A 324 5.02 -19.34 -12.39
N LYS A 325 3.71 -19.05 -12.36
CA LYS A 325 3.13 -17.87 -13.01
C LYS A 325 3.42 -16.61 -12.21
N THR A 326 3.36 -16.65 -10.88
CA THR A 326 3.88 -15.57 -10.02
C THR A 326 5.34 -15.28 -10.35
N GLN A 327 6.19 -16.31 -10.42
CA GLN A 327 7.61 -16.16 -10.75
C GLN A 327 7.81 -15.54 -12.14
N LYS A 328 7.07 -16.02 -13.15
CA LYS A 328 7.10 -15.48 -14.51
C LYS A 328 6.75 -14.00 -14.54
N TRP A 329 5.58 -13.66 -14.01
CA TRP A 329 5.05 -12.31 -14.16
C TRP A 329 5.76 -11.28 -13.28
N SER A 330 6.05 -11.60 -12.01
CA SER A 330 6.81 -10.70 -11.15
C SER A 330 8.19 -10.36 -11.74
N ARG A 331 8.90 -11.38 -12.27
CA ARG A 331 10.18 -11.17 -12.93
C ARG A 331 10.06 -10.37 -14.22
N PHE A 332 9.06 -10.69 -15.06
CA PHE A 332 8.83 -9.97 -16.31
C PHE A 332 8.51 -8.49 -16.08
N ILE A 333 7.73 -8.17 -15.04
CA ILE A 333 7.43 -6.80 -14.66
C ILE A 333 8.71 -6.09 -14.18
N CYS A 334 9.53 -6.72 -13.32
CA CYS A 334 10.82 -6.16 -12.91
C CYS A 334 11.71 -5.81 -14.11
N ASP A 335 11.75 -6.68 -15.12
CA ASP A 335 12.61 -6.50 -16.30
C ASP A 335 12.07 -5.46 -17.31
N LYS A 336 10.77 -5.19 -17.33
CA LYS A 336 10.13 -4.35 -18.38
C LYS A 336 9.59 -3.02 -17.88
N ALA A 337 9.07 -2.97 -16.66
CA ALA A 337 8.45 -1.76 -16.12
C ALA A 337 9.44 -0.80 -15.46
N TYR A 338 10.67 -1.25 -15.19
CA TYR A 338 11.72 -0.46 -14.54
C TYR A 338 12.95 -0.38 -15.42
N LYS A 339 13.49 0.82 -15.61
CA LYS A 339 14.59 1.08 -16.57
C LYS A 339 15.62 2.02 -15.96
N ASN A 340 16.89 1.81 -16.32
CA ASN A 340 18.00 2.69 -15.94
C ASN A 340 18.04 3.95 -16.83
N LYS A 341 17.05 4.85 -16.61
CA LYS A 341 16.95 6.15 -17.29
C LYS A 341 16.06 7.10 -16.46
N VAL A 342 16.03 8.38 -16.82
CA VAL A 342 15.24 9.40 -16.11
C VAL A 342 13.76 9.03 -16.08
N GLU A 343 13.18 8.64 -17.24
CA GLU A 343 11.82 8.12 -17.35
C GLU A 343 11.80 6.60 -17.12
N GLY A 344 12.37 6.16 -16.00
CA GLY A 344 12.58 4.74 -15.69
C GLY A 344 11.35 4.01 -15.16
N LEU A 345 10.33 4.72 -14.69
CA LEU A 345 9.08 4.17 -14.18
C LEU A 345 7.97 4.26 -15.24
N VAL A 346 7.05 3.31 -15.22
CA VAL A 346 5.92 3.27 -16.16
C VAL A 346 4.71 4.09 -15.70
N GLY A 347 4.71 4.56 -14.45
CA GLY A 347 3.68 5.39 -13.82
C GLY A 347 4.25 6.42 -12.87
N ASN A 348 3.41 7.00 -12.03
CA ASN A 348 3.84 7.86 -10.95
C ASN A 348 4.65 7.07 -9.91
N GLU A 349 5.58 7.75 -9.24
CA GLU A 349 6.41 7.11 -8.22
C GLU A 349 5.63 6.88 -6.90
N ASP A 350 4.72 7.81 -6.59
CA ASP A 350 3.84 7.84 -5.42
C ASP A 350 4.59 7.61 -4.10
N VAL A 351 5.52 8.51 -3.88
CA VAL A 351 6.37 8.67 -2.68
C VAL A 351 6.98 7.36 -2.17
N GLY A 352 7.51 6.58 -3.07
CA GLY A 352 8.21 5.33 -2.77
C GLY A 352 7.39 4.06 -3.05
N GLN A 353 6.10 4.15 -3.38
CA GLN A 353 5.27 2.96 -3.58
C GLN A 353 5.70 2.14 -4.80
N MET A 354 5.86 2.77 -5.96
CA MET A 354 6.29 2.11 -7.19
C MET A 354 7.68 1.48 -7.02
N SER A 355 8.61 2.23 -6.43
CA SER A 355 9.96 1.77 -6.14
C SER A 355 10.00 0.65 -5.10
N ALA A 356 9.18 0.70 -4.05
CA ALA A 356 9.08 -0.35 -3.03
C ALA A 356 8.55 -1.66 -3.60
N TRP A 357 7.61 -1.59 -4.56
CA TRP A 357 7.16 -2.77 -5.28
C TRP A 357 8.34 -3.47 -5.97
N TYR A 358 9.16 -2.69 -6.70
CA TYR A 358 10.35 -3.25 -7.35
C TYR A 358 11.34 -3.84 -6.35
N VAL A 359 11.68 -3.12 -5.28
CA VAL A 359 12.63 -3.60 -4.26
C VAL A 359 12.19 -4.94 -3.67
N LEU A 360 10.93 -5.06 -3.26
CA LEU A 360 10.38 -6.31 -2.71
C LEU A 360 10.35 -7.42 -3.75
N ALA A 361 9.82 -7.17 -4.94
CA ALA A 361 9.73 -8.16 -6.01
C ALA A 361 11.13 -8.62 -6.49
N ALA A 362 12.10 -7.70 -6.56
CA ALA A 362 13.49 -8.02 -6.91
C ALA A 362 14.18 -8.88 -5.86
N CYS A 363 13.76 -8.78 -4.59
CA CYS A 363 14.17 -9.69 -3.52
C CYS A 363 13.41 -11.02 -3.52
N GLY A 364 12.41 -11.18 -4.38
CA GLY A 364 11.58 -12.38 -4.45
C GLY A 364 10.49 -12.46 -3.39
N LEU A 365 10.06 -11.34 -2.82
CA LEU A 365 9.07 -11.26 -1.75
C LEU A 365 7.96 -10.25 -2.10
N TYR A 366 6.73 -10.47 -1.61
CA TYR A 366 5.67 -9.46 -1.72
C TYR A 366 4.60 -9.61 -0.62
N PRO A 367 4.16 -8.52 0.04
CA PRO A 367 3.07 -8.51 1.02
C PRO A 367 1.72 -8.32 0.32
N VAL A 368 1.05 -9.40 -0.05
CA VAL A 368 -0.28 -9.31 -0.70
C VAL A 368 -1.33 -8.70 0.21
N CYS A 369 -1.23 -8.96 1.51
CA CYS A 369 -2.19 -8.52 2.52
C CYS A 369 -1.45 -7.89 3.72
N PRO A 370 -1.07 -6.59 3.67
CA PRO A 370 -0.50 -5.93 4.85
C PRO A 370 -1.42 -6.04 6.06
N GLY A 371 -0.84 -6.27 7.24
CA GLY A 371 -1.58 -6.68 8.45
C GLY A 371 -1.59 -8.20 8.66
N ASP A 372 -1.34 -8.98 7.63
CA ASP A 372 -0.89 -10.37 7.70
C ASP A 372 0.65 -10.40 7.64
N THR A 373 1.30 -11.10 8.53
CA THR A 373 2.78 -11.15 8.59
C THR A 373 3.41 -12.05 7.53
N ARG A 374 2.62 -12.65 6.64
CA ARG A 374 3.07 -13.50 5.54
C ARG A 374 3.48 -12.70 4.32
N TYR A 375 4.52 -13.17 3.65
CA TYR A 375 4.98 -12.66 2.37
C TYR A 375 4.93 -13.76 1.32
N GLU A 376 4.46 -13.43 0.13
CA GLU A 376 4.52 -14.31 -1.03
C GLU A 376 5.94 -14.42 -1.55
N ILE A 377 6.33 -15.63 -1.97
CA ILE A 377 7.63 -15.89 -2.56
C ILE A 377 7.50 -15.91 -4.09
N SER A 378 8.42 -15.23 -4.75
CA SER A 378 8.50 -15.15 -6.20
C SER A 378 9.92 -15.43 -6.72
N SER A 379 10.24 -15.00 -7.94
CA SER A 379 11.57 -15.18 -8.54
C SER A 379 12.42 -13.93 -8.34
N PRO A 380 13.48 -13.96 -7.50
CA PRO A 380 14.33 -12.81 -7.27
C PRO A 380 15.10 -12.39 -8.53
N VAL A 381 15.46 -11.11 -8.63
CA VAL A 381 16.32 -10.58 -9.70
C VAL A 381 17.79 -10.94 -9.49
N PHE A 382 18.20 -11.00 -8.22
CA PHE A 382 19.59 -11.20 -7.81
C PHE A 382 19.83 -12.62 -7.32
N GLU A 383 21.08 -13.06 -7.39
CA GLU A 383 21.52 -14.37 -6.89
C GLU A 383 21.49 -14.42 -5.36
N LYS A 384 21.77 -13.29 -4.71
CA LYS A 384 21.75 -13.14 -3.26
C LYS A 384 21.25 -11.75 -2.88
N THR A 385 20.38 -11.70 -1.89
CA THR A 385 19.97 -10.48 -1.22
C THR A 385 20.17 -10.64 0.29
N GLU A 386 20.85 -9.69 0.90
CA GLU A 386 21.02 -9.59 2.35
C GLU A 386 20.23 -8.40 2.86
N ILE A 387 19.36 -8.63 3.84
CA ILE A 387 18.52 -7.60 4.42
C ILE A 387 18.88 -7.48 5.89
N GLN A 388 19.30 -6.29 6.32
CA GLN A 388 19.49 -5.98 7.73
C GLN A 388 18.12 -5.72 8.36
N VAL A 389 17.66 -6.62 9.21
CA VAL A 389 16.40 -6.52 9.94
C VAL A 389 16.68 -6.00 11.35
N GLY A 390 15.93 -4.96 11.74
CA GLY A 390 16.11 -4.30 13.04
C GLY A 390 17.19 -3.23 13.03
N GLU A 391 17.52 -2.74 14.24
CA GLU A 391 18.56 -1.72 14.46
C GLU A 391 19.98 -2.26 14.28
#